data_b6ec802fbfb46f4e95c0b3845a4f0ba0
#
_entry.id   b6ec802fbfb46f4e95c0b3845a4f0ba0
#
_cell.length_a   1.000
_cell.length_b   1.000
_cell.length_c   1.000
_cell.angle_alpha   90.00
_cell.angle_beta   90.00
_cell.angle_gamma   90.00
#
_symmetry.space_group_name_H-M   'P 1'
#
loop_
_entity.id
_entity.type
_entity.pdbx_description
1 polymer ?
#
loop_
_entity_poly.entity_id
_entity_poly.type
_entity_poly.pdbx_seq_one_letter_code
_entity_poly.pdbx_strand_id
1 'polypeptide(L)'
;MKIGKVPPEVLERLVWGRRGAFRKEVVVGPALGEDAAIIDLGGRYLAVHTDPISGSVKLLGYLAAYVPTNDVAVREVEPMWLSVAVFLPPEADEGVLDVITGQLDSAARELGVAVVGGHTEVTTAVTRPLAVVTAIGVGSRYVSTSGARPGDYVIMTKSAGQEAASILATDFEEEALRRGVDRSAVEKAKEFIRRISVTREALALADVATAMHDPTEGGLANGLAEVAYASGVSIAADPGRITVYPEVEALCRAFGVDPLETLSSGVLIATVPPDRLAEAKERLRKIGVSHSVIGRVAPRGDYLVKIGERTYVKPYVEDKLFSLFK
;
A
#
# COMPACT_ATOMS: atom_id res chain seq x y z
N MET A 1 15.81 10.77 13.59
CA MET A 1 14.59 10.45 12.86
C MET A 1 13.98 9.20 13.50
N LYS A 2 12.67 9.03 13.49
CA LYS A 2 12.01 7.81 13.99
C LYS A 2 12.11 6.69 12.96
N ILE A 3 11.87 5.44 13.38
CA ILE A 3 11.74 4.29 12.48
C ILE A 3 10.44 4.45 11.69
N GLY A 4 10.43 4.04 10.43
CA GLY A 4 9.31 4.15 9.49
C GLY A 4 9.52 5.24 8.44
N LYS A 5 8.44 5.63 7.76
CA LYS A 5 8.46 6.63 6.68
C LYS A 5 9.05 7.96 7.15
N VAL A 6 9.94 8.53 6.35
CA VAL A 6 10.53 9.85 6.65
C VAL A 6 9.43 10.92 6.55
N PRO A 7 9.36 11.88 7.51
CA PRO A 7 8.33 12.91 7.48
C PRO A 7 8.35 13.73 6.18
N PRO A 8 7.16 14.08 5.63
CA PRO A 8 7.04 14.77 4.34
C PRO A 8 7.84 16.06 4.23
N GLU A 9 7.93 16.85 5.30
CA GLU A 9 8.68 18.11 5.33
C GLU A 9 10.19 17.90 5.12
N VAL A 10 10.70 16.73 5.52
CA VAL A 10 12.10 16.34 5.31
C VAL A 10 12.30 15.86 3.89
N LEU A 11 11.36 15.05 3.36
CA LEU A 11 11.39 14.55 1.97
C LEU A 11 11.32 15.71 0.98
N GLU A 12 10.41 16.66 1.18
CA GLU A 12 10.28 17.86 0.34
C GLU A 12 11.58 18.66 0.28
N ARG A 13 12.18 18.91 1.43
CA ARG A 13 13.40 19.72 1.52
C ARG A 13 14.66 19.01 1.00
N LEU A 14 14.81 17.71 1.23
CA LEU A 14 16.09 17.01 1.01
C LEU A 14 16.05 15.98 -0.13
N VAL A 15 14.88 15.54 -0.59
CA VAL A 15 14.75 14.46 -1.55
C VAL A 15 14.03 14.93 -2.82
N TRP A 16 12.78 15.35 -2.74
CA TRP A 16 11.94 15.59 -3.93
C TRP A 16 12.38 16.75 -4.79
N GLY A 17 13.13 17.72 -4.23
CA GLY A 17 13.75 18.80 -5.01
C GLY A 17 15.02 18.38 -5.78
N ARG A 18 15.60 17.20 -5.48
CA ARG A 18 16.86 16.72 -6.07
C ARG A 18 16.60 15.69 -7.15
N ARG A 19 16.01 16.12 -8.27
CA ARG A 19 15.51 15.26 -9.35
C ARG A 19 16.49 14.98 -10.47
N GLY A 20 17.75 15.46 -10.38
CA GLY A 20 18.73 15.36 -11.46
C GLY A 20 18.34 16.22 -12.66
N ALA A 21 18.63 15.73 -13.87
CA ALA A 21 18.32 16.44 -15.11
C ALA A 21 16.79 16.45 -15.37
N PHE A 22 16.31 17.59 -15.85
CA PHE A 22 14.91 17.70 -16.29
C PHE A 22 14.68 16.85 -17.54
N ARG A 23 13.60 16.05 -17.50
CA ARG A 23 13.14 15.22 -18.63
C ARG A 23 11.66 15.48 -18.84
N LYS A 24 11.31 16.03 -20.02
CA LYS A 24 9.92 16.43 -20.34
C LYS A 24 8.93 15.26 -20.38
N GLU A 25 9.41 14.06 -20.63
CA GLU A 25 8.62 12.83 -20.65
C GLU A 25 8.17 12.36 -19.25
N VAL A 26 8.75 12.89 -18.16
CA VAL A 26 8.28 12.60 -16.79
C VAL A 26 7.06 13.48 -16.50
N VAL A 27 5.87 12.90 -16.64
CA VAL A 27 4.59 13.62 -16.46
C VAL A 27 4.10 13.60 -15.02
N VAL A 28 4.43 12.54 -14.26
CA VAL A 28 4.27 12.46 -12.81
C VAL A 28 5.61 12.06 -12.22
N GLY A 29 6.21 12.93 -11.43
CA GLY A 29 7.48 12.69 -10.73
C GLY A 29 7.27 12.53 -9.23
N PRO A 30 8.36 12.42 -8.44
CA PRO A 30 8.28 12.23 -7.00
C PRO A 30 7.57 13.41 -6.34
N ALA A 31 6.47 13.14 -5.66
CA ALA A 31 5.67 14.08 -4.89
C ALA A 31 4.95 13.34 -3.77
N LEU A 32 4.49 14.09 -2.78
CA LEU A 32 3.74 13.51 -1.66
C LEU A 32 2.42 12.89 -2.13
N GLY A 33 2.22 11.61 -1.78
CA GLY A 33 1.03 10.84 -2.09
C GLY A 33 1.03 10.22 -3.48
N GLU A 34 1.98 10.52 -4.35
CA GLU A 34 2.08 9.84 -5.66
C GLU A 34 2.82 8.49 -5.50
N ASP A 35 2.11 7.39 -5.80
CA ASP A 35 2.60 6.03 -5.57
C ASP A 35 3.66 5.62 -6.62
N ALA A 36 3.46 5.97 -7.88
CA ALA A 36 4.43 5.66 -8.93
C ALA A 36 4.71 6.86 -9.83
N ALA A 37 5.94 6.94 -10.34
CA ALA A 37 6.29 7.88 -11.40
C ALA A 37 5.65 7.45 -12.72
N ILE A 38 5.19 8.43 -13.52
CA ILE A 38 4.64 8.21 -14.86
C ILE A 38 5.51 8.88 -15.90
N ILE A 39 5.95 8.10 -16.88
CA ILE A 39 6.78 8.54 -17.99
C ILE A 39 6.02 8.36 -19.31
N ASP A 40 5.86 9.43 -20.09
CA ASP A 40 5.22 9.38 -21.40
C ASP A 40 6.22 8.87 -22.46
N LEU A 41 5.88 7.77 -23.08
CA LEU A 41 6.66 7.13 -24.15
C LEU A 41 6.09 7.40 -25.56
N GLY A 42 5.38 8.51 -25.73
CA GLY A 42 4.78 8.87 -27.02
C GLY A 42 3.43 8.18 -27.25
N GLY A 43 2.50 8.37 -26.30
CA GLY A 43 1.13 7.80 -26.36
C GLY A 43 0.97 6.51 -25.56
N ARG A 44 2.01 6.04 -24.91
CA ARG A 44 1.96 5.02 -23.87
C ARG A 44 2.65 5.56 -22.61
N TYR A 45 2.14 5.14 -21.46
CA TYR A 45 2.66 5.56 -20.17
C TYR A 45 3.34 4.39 -19.46
N LEU A 46 4.60 4.62 -19.08
CA LEU A 46 5.33 3.70 -18.22
C LEU A 46 5.13 4.17 -16.78
N ALA A 47 4.59 3.30 -15.93
CA ALA A 47 4.58 3.48 -14.49
C ALA A 47 5.76 2.72 -13.88
N VAL A 48 6.48 3.36 -12.97
CA VAL A 48 7.60 2.76 -12.25
C VAL A 48 7.61 3.21 -10.79
N HIS A 49 7.76 2.22 -9.90
CA HIS A 49 7.89 2.43 -8.47
C HIS A 49 9.01 1.56 -7.89
N THR A 50 9.60 1.99 -6.78
CA THR A 50 10.64 1.22 -6.07
C THR A 50 10.39 1.27 -4.58
N ASP A 51 10.18 0.11 -3.98
CA ASP A 51 9.95 -0.07 -2.55
C ASP A 51 11.01 -0.94 -1.86
N PRO A 52 11.44 -0.56 -0.65
CA PRO A 52 12.13 -1.44 0.28
C PRO A 52 11.11 -2.21 1.12
N ILE A 53 11.21 -3.53 1.16
CA ILE A 53 10.40 -4.40 2.03
C ILE A 53 11.21 -4.78 3.25
N SER A 54 10.86 -4.20 4.40
CA SER A 54 11.57 -4.36 5.68
C SER A 54 10.65 -4.69 6.86
N GLY A 55 9.34 -4.68 6.66
CA GLY A 55 8.32 -4.83 7.71
C GLY A 55 8.04 -6.27 8.14
N SER A 56 8.54 -7.29 7.43
CA SER A 56 8.41 -8.69 7.80
C SER A 56 9.62 -9.48 7.31
N VAL A 57 9.98 -10.54 8.04
CA VAL A 57 11.02 -11.48 7.61
C VAL A 57 10.39 -12.73 6.99
N LYS A 58 9.36 -13.29 7.62
CA LYS A 58 8.72 -14.54 7.18
C LYS A 58 7.84 -14.37 5.94
N LEU A 59 7.37 -13.16 5.64
CA LEU A 59 6.51 -12.86 4.49
C LEU A 59 7.23 -12.03 3.42
N LEU A 60 8.56 -11.85 3.54
CA LEU A 60 9.35 -10.93 2.73
C LEU A 60 9.13 -11.12 1.23
N GLY A 61 9.17 -12.36 0.72
CA GLY A 61 9.03 -12.62 -0.71
C GLY A 61 7.63 -12.32 -1.27
N TYR A 62 6.58 -12.60 -0.50
CA TYR A 62 5.20 -12.23 -0.88
C TYR A 62 5.01 -10.71 -0.95
N LEU A 63 5.42 -10.00 0.11
CA LEU A 63 5.32 -8.54 0.17
C LEU A 63 6.16 -7.87 -0.92
N ALA A 64 7.33 -8.44 -1.23
CA ALA A 64 8.22 -7.97 -2.29
C ALA A 64 7.58 -8.01 -3.69
N ALA A 65 6.61 -8.88 -3.93
CA ALA A 65 5.85 -8.88 -5.17
C ALA A 65 4.60 -7.99 -5.07
N TYR A 66 3.79 -8.14 -4.01
CA TYR A 66 2.49 -7.48 -3.94
C TYR A 66 2.57 -5.97 -3.75
N VAL A 67 3.42 -5.48 -2.81
CA VAL A 67 3.41 -4.06 -2.45
C VAL A 67 3.82 -3.17 -3.63
N PRO A 68 5.00 -3.32 -4.27
CA PRO A 68 5.38 -2.44 -5.37
C PRO A 68 4.52 -2.60 -6.63
N THR A 69 3.86 -3.76 -6.83
CA THR A 69 2.90 -3.92 -7.94
C THR A 69 1.58 -3.19 -7.68
N ASN A 70 1.18 -3.02 -6.43
CA ASN A 70 0.02 -2.22 -6.08
C ASN A 70 0.21 -0.76 -6.49
N ASP A 71 1.39 -0.17 -6.21
CA ASP A 71 1.71 1.21 -6.58
C ASP A 71 1.59 1.47 -8.09
N VAL A 72 2.00 0.51 -8.90
CA VAL A 72 1.84 0.56 -10.35
C VAL A 72 0.36 0.41 -10.74
N ALA A 73 -0.36 -0.54 -10.13
CA ALA A 73 -1.75 -0.84 -10.47
C ALA A 73 -2.70 0.31 -10.14
N VAL A 74 -2.50 1.01 -9.01
CA VAL A 74 -3.32 2.17 -8.62
C VAL A 74 -3.11 3.39 -9.53
N ARG A 75 -2.17 3.30 -10.48
CA ARG A 75 -2.03 4.26 -11.62
C ARG A 75 -2.85 3.89 -12.85
N GLU A 76 -3.75 2.91 -12.80
CA GLU A 76 -4.45 2.31 -13.96
C GLU A 76 -3.48 1.65 -14.96
N VAL A 77 -2.32 1.27 -14.51
CA VAL A 77 -1.29 0.62 -15.31
C VAL A 77 -1.11 -0.82 -14.83
N GLU A 78 -1.23 -1.77 -15.74
CA GLU A 78 -0.99 -3.18 -15.42
C GLU A 78 0.50 -3.38 -15.09
N PRO A 79 0.84 -3.88 -13.88
CA PRO A 79 2.23 -4.23 -13.56
C PRO A 79 2.65 -5.44 -14.39
N MET A 80 3.84 -5.40 -14.96
CA MET A 80 4.34 -6.42 -15.90
C MET A 80 5.66 -7.03 -15.47
N TRP A 81 6.55 -6.24 -14.86
CA TRP A 81 7.92 -6.65 -14.57
C TRP A 81 8.38 -6.20 -13.18
N LEU A 82 9.22 -7.05 -12.57
CA LEU A 82 9.92 -6.76 -11.31
C LEU A 82 11.42 -6.87 -11.51
N SER A 83 12.17 -5.90 -10.98
CA SER A 83 13.60 -6.01 -10.73
C SER A 83 13.83 -6.03 -9.23
N VAL A 84 14.49 -7.08 -8.71
CA VAL A 84 14.50 -7.40 -7.27
C VAL A 84 15.93 -7.49 -6.75
N ALA A 85 16.29 -6.65 -5.78
CA ALA A 85 17.53 -6.79 -5.02
C ALA A 85 17.22 -7.39 -3.64
N VAL A 86 17.90 -8.49 -3.28
CA VAL A 86 17.79 -9.16 -1.97
C VAL A 86 19.11 -9.02 -1.23
N PHE A 87 19.04 -8.51 -0.02
CA PHE A 87 20.17 -8.37 0.90
C PHE A 87 19.98 -9.29 2.09
N LEU A 88 20.99 -10.13 2.35
CA LEU A 88 20.99 -11.09 3.44
C LEU A 88 22.09 -10.74 4.46
N PRO A 89 21.82 -10.85 5.77
CA PRO A 89 22.90 -10.76 6.76
C PRO A 89 23.79 -12.00 6.68
N PRO A 90 25.05 -11.95 7.18
CA PRO A 90 25.98 -13.06 7.13
C PRO A 90 25.50 -14.35 7.80
N GLU A 91 24.57 -14.25 8.75
CA GLU A 91 24.00 -15.37 9.51
C GLU A 91 22.89 -16.10 8.74
N ALA A 92 22.41 -15.54 7.63
CA ALA A 92 21.37 -16.17 6.81
C ALA A 92 21.97 -17.34 6.02
N ASP A 93 21.25 -18.46 6.00
CA ASP A 93 21.59 -19.63 5.20
C ASP A 93 20.84 -19.67 3.86
N GLU A 94 21.14 -20.66 3.02
CA GLU A 94 20.49 -20.85 1.72
C GLU A 94 18.98 -21.10 1.87
N GLY A 95 18.52 -21.67 2.99
CA GLY A 95 17.10 -21.93 3.26
C GLY A 95 16.30 -20.64 3.40
N VAL A 96 16.89 -19.59 3.98
CA VAL A 96 16.28 -18.26 4.06
C VAL A 96 16.09 -17.68 2.66
N LEU A 97 17.09 -17.79 1.79
CA LEU A 97 17.01 -17.30 0.40
C LEU A 97 15.97 -18.11 -0.40
N ASP A 98 15.93 -19.44 -0.24
CA ASP A 98 14.97 -20.31 -0.92
C ASP A 98 13.52 -19.94 -0.57
N VAL A 99 13.24 -19.70 0.72
CA VAL A 99 11.92 -19.26 1.18
C VAL A 99 11.53 -17.91 0.55
N ILE A 100 12.43 -16.91 0.57
CA ILE A 100 12.16 -15.57 0.02
C ILE A 100 11.88 -15.66 -1.48
N THR A 101 12.75 -16.34 -2.23
CA THR A 101 12.61 -16.44 -3.68
C THR A 101 11.44 -17.31 -4.11
N GLY A 102 11.14 -18.38 -3.36
CA GLY A 102 9.97 -19.23 -3.59
C GLY A 102 8.64 -18.47 -3.35
N GLN A 103 8.55 -17.66 -2.31
CA GLN A 103 7.41 -16.79 -2.06
C GLN A 103 7.25 -15.74 -3.18
N LEU A 104 8.35 -15.10 -3.58
CA LEU A 104 8.38 -14.11 -4.66
C LEU A 104 7.90 -14.72 -5.99
N ASP A 105 8.44 -15.89 -6.38
CA ASP A 105 8.02 -16.58 -7.60
C ASP A 105 6.53 -16.95 -7.56
N SER A 106 6.05 -17.46 -6.41
CA SER A 106 4.63 -17.79 -6.24
C SER A 106 3.72 -16.58 -6.43
N ALA A 107 4.06 -15.45 -5.79
CA ALA A 107 3.27 -14.21 -5.89
C ALA A 107 3.37 -13.59 -7.29
N ALA A 108 4.57 -13.59 -7.90
CA ALA A 108 4.76 -13.08 -9.25
C ALA A 108 3.94 -13.87 -10.29
N ARG A 109 3.88 -15.20 -10.17
CA ARG A 109 3.02 -16.05 -11.01
C ARG A 109 1.54 -15.76 -10.82
N GLU A 110 1.09 -15.57 -9.58
CA GLU A 110 -0.30 -15.22 -9.26
C GLU A 110 -0.69 -13.88 -9.89
N LEU A 111 0.20 -12.89 -9.84
CA LEU A 111 0.01 -11.56 -10.42
C LEU A 111 0.18 -11.52 -11.94
N GLY A 112 0.77 -12.55 -12.56
CA GLY A 112 1.11 -12.54 -13.98
C GLY A 112 2.29 -11.62 -14.32
N VAL A 113 3.15 -11.28 -13.34
CA VAL A 113 4.33 -10.44 -13.54
C VAL A 113 5.60 -11.28 -13.70
N ALA A 114 6.56 -10.79 -14.48
CA ALA A 114 7.84 -11.45 -14.66
C ALA A 114 8.95 -10.80 -13.83
N VAL A 115 9.76 -11.59 -13.13
CA VAL A 115 11.02 -11.13 -12.53
C VAL A 115 12.06 -11.08 -13.65
N VAL A 116 12.52 -9.88 -14.01
CA VAL A 116 13.38 -9.65 -15.19
C VAL A 116 14.83 -9.41 -14.83
N GLY A 117 15.16 -9.30 -13.54
CA GLY A 117 16.53 -9.12 -13.08
C GLY A 117 16.58 -8.65 -11.63
N GLY A 118 17.75 -8.25 -11.21
CA GLY A 118 18.01 -7.78 -9.86
C GLY A 118 19.41 -8.09 -9.38
N HIS A 119 19.55 -8.22 -8.05
CA HIS A 119 20.82 -8.51 -7.37
C HIS A 119 20.56 -9.35 -6.12
N THR A 120 21.49 -10.23 -5.75
CA THR A 120 21.44 -10.96 -4.49
C THR A 120 22.81 -10.90 -3.82
N GLU A 121 22.85 -10.45 -2.58
CA GLU A 121 24.10 -10.19 -1.86
C GLU A 121 23.98 -10.56 -0.39
N VAL A 122 25.07 -11.16 0.15
CA VAL A 122 25.28 -11.29 1.59
C VAL A 122 26.15 -10.13 2.06
N THR A 123 25.67 -9.34 3.01
CA THR A 123 26.34 -8.10 3.44
C THR A 123 26.15 -7.82 4.93
N THR A 124 27.16 -7.22 5.54
CA THR A 124 27.08 -6.70 6.93
C THR A 124 26.30 -5.39 7.06
N ALA A 125 25.84 -4.81 5.94
CA ALA A 125 25.06 -3.59 5.95
C ALA A 125 23.62 -3.78 6.47
N VAL A 126 23.14 -5.04 6.53
CA VAL A 126 21.82 -5.38 7.05
C VAL A 126 21.95 -6.39 8.20
N THR A 127 21.06 -6.31 9.18
CA THR A 127 20.99 -7.21 10.35
C THR A 127 19.88 -8.26 10.21
N ARG A 128 19.04 -8.14 9.18
CA ARG A 128 17.98 -9.07 8.81
C ARG A 128 17.74 -8.97 7.29
N PRO A 129 17.13 -10.00 6.67
CA PRO A 129 16.82 -9.96 5.24
C PRO A 129 16.03 -8.71 4.85
N LEU A 130 16.38 -8.12 3.72
CA LEU A 130 15.74 -6.93 3.14
C LEU A 130 15.62 -7.16 1.63
N ALA A 131 14.48 -6.79 1.05
CA ALA A 131 14.33 -6.72 -0.40
C ALA A 131 14.07 -5.28 -0.85
N VAL A 132 14.64 -4.89 -1.99
CA VAL A 132 14.31 -3.64 -2.69
C VAL A 132 13.81 -4.02 -4.07
N VAL A 133 12.60 -3.61 -4.39
CA VAL A 133 11.92 -4.07 -5.60
C VAL A 133 11.45 -2.89 -6.43
N THR A 134 11.79 -2.92 -7.70
CA THR A 134 11.26 -1.99 -8.70
C THR A 134 10.18 -2.71 -9.51
N ALA A 135 8.95 -2.22 -9.44
CA ALA A 135 7.83 -2.66 -10.26
C ALA A 135 7.66 -1.72 -11.45
N ILE A 136 7.38 -2.30 -12.60
CA ILE A 136 7.25 -1.59 -13.88
C ILE A 136 6.01 -2.08 -14.61
N GLY A 137 5.24 -1.13 -15.16
CA GLY A 137 4.10 -1.43 -16.01
C GLY A 137 3.99 -0.45 -17.18
N VAL A 138 3.21 -0.81 -18.20
CA VAL A 138 2.97 0.07 -19.37
C VAL A 138 1.48 0.06 -19.73
N GLY A 139 0.86 1.24 -19.76
CA GLY A 139 -0.55 1.45 -20.07
C GLY A 139 -0.78 2.46 -21.19
N SER A 140 -2.03 2.61 -21.61
CA SER A 140 -2.46 3.63 -22.60
C SER A 140 -2.98 4.91 -21.92
N ARG A 141 -3.17 4.87 -20.60
CA ARG A 141 -3.61 5.96 -19.75
C ARG A 141 -3.10 5.77 -18.34
N TYR A 142 -3.30 6.76 -17.49
CA TYR A 142 -3.00 6.69 -16.06
C TYR A 142 -3.99 7.55 -15.25
N VAL A 143 -4.08 7.25 -13.95
CA VAL A 143 -4.71 8.09 -12.93
C VAL A 143 -3.66 8.50 -11.91
N SER A 144 -3.78 9.68 -11.33
CA SER A 144 -2.92 10.13 -10.23
C SER A 144 -3.65 10.05 -8.89
N THR A 145 -2.91 10.08 -7.79
CA THR A 145 -3.48 10.23 -6.45
C THR A 145 -4.13 11.62 -6.26
N SER A 146 -3.68 12.60 -7.04
CA SER A 146 -4.11 14.01 -6.96
C SER A 146 -5.39 14.33 -7.75
N GLY A 147 -6.15 13.32 -8.19
CA GLY A 147 -7.33 13.50 -9.03
C GLY A 147 -8.67 13.64 -8.31
N ALA A 148 -8.73 13.49 -6.98
CA ALA A 148 -9.99 13.53 -6.20
C ALA A 148 -10.65 14.92 -6.26
N ARG A 149 -11.99 14.94 -6.39
CA ARG A 149 -12.78 16.17 -6.58
C ARG A 149 -13.85 16.31 -5.51
N PRO A 150 -14.16 17.53 -5.04
CA PRO A 150 -15.30 17.75 -4.16
C PRO A 150 -16.59 17.15 -4.74
N GLY A 151 -17.30 16.38 -3.92
CA GLY A 151 -18.50 15.66 -4.32
C GLY A 151 -18.27 14.17 -4.65
N ASP A 152 -17.01 13.73 -4.91
CA ASP A 152 -16.71 12.34 -5.13
C ASP A 152 -17.01 11.48 -3.88
N TYR A 153 -17.42 10.25 -4.10
CA TYR A 153 -17.51 9.23 -3.06
C TYR A 153 -16.15 8.57 -2.85
N VAL A 154 -15.85 8.20 -1.61
CA VAL A 154 -14.66 7.45 -1.25
C VAL A 154 -15.04 5.99 -1.04
N ILE A 155 -14.46 5.11 -1.83
CA ILE A 155 -14.58 3.65 -1.72
C ILE A 155 -13.30 3.12 -1.08
N MET A 156 -13.45 2.16 -0.15
CA MET A 156 -12.38 1.29 0.28
C MET A 156 -12.70 -0.16 -0.07
N THR A 157 -11.67 -0.96 -0.35
CA THR A 157 -11.80 -2.41 -0.53
C THR A 157 -11.25 -3.16 0.69
N LYS A 158 -11.76 -4.38 0.93
CA LYS A 158 -11.29 -5.32 1.95
C LYS A 158 -11.28 -4.72 3.37
N SER A 159 -10.19 -4.89 4.14
CA SER A 159 -10.12 -4.49 5.55
C SER A 159 -8.91 -3.60 5.84
N ALA A 160 -9.11 -2.50 6.54
CA ALA A 160 -8.00 -1.74 7.11
C ALA A 160 -7.18 -2.64 8.07
N GLY A 161 -5.85 -2.44 8.12
CA GLY A 161 -4.93 -3.15 9.00
C GLY A 161 -4.67 -4.62 8.67
N GLN A 162 -5.12 -5.12 7.51
CA GLN A 162 -5.00 -6.55 7.19
C GLN A 162 -3.54 -7.01 6.97
N GLU A 163 -2.67 -6.16 6.43
CA GLU A 163 -1.25 -6.47 6.33
C GLU A 163 -0.61 -6.56 7.72
N ALA A 164 -0.85 -5.57 8.58
CA ALA A 164 -0.37 -5.59 9.95
C ALA A 164 -0.82 -6.86 10.68
N ALA A 165 -2.09 -7.25 10.53
CA ALA A 165 -2.60 -8.48 11.15
C ALA A 165 -1.91 -9.73 10.59
N SER A 166 -1.62 -9.80 9.29
CA SER A 166 -0.87 -10.91 8.69
C SER A 166 0.55 -11.01 9.24
N ILE A 167 1.23 -9.88 9.38
CA ILE A 167 2.58 -9.79 9.96
C ILE A 167 2.55 -10.20 11.44
N LEU A 168 1.62 -9.65 12.24
CA LEU A 168 1.48 -9.99 13.66
C LEU A 168 1.18 -11.48 13.87
N ALA A 169 0.33 -12.06 13.02
CA ALA A 169 0.00 -13.49 13.06
C ALA A 169 1.16 -14.40 12.64
N THR A 170 2.08 -13.93 11.80
CA THR A 170 3.15 -14.75 11.22
C THR A 170 4.48 -14.53 11.93
N ASP A 171 4.94 -13.29 12.05
CA ASP A 171 6.25 -12.97 12.64
C ASP A 171 6.20 -12.97 14.17
N PHE A 172 5.02 -12.67 14.75
CA PHE A 172 4.79 -12.57 16.20
C PHE A 172 3.76 -13.59 16.73
N GLU A 173 3.59 -14.74 16.07
CA GLU A 173 2.59 -15.75 16.41
C GLU A 173 2.60 -16.15 17.89
N GLU A 174 3.76 -16.53 18.42
CA GLU A 174 3.88 -16.95 19.81
C GLU A 174 3.48 -15.85 20.79
N GLU A 175 3.85 -14.61 20.47
CA GLU A 175 3.47 -13.45 21.26
C GLU A 175 1.97 -13.16 21.17
N ALA A 176 1.38 -13.27 20.00
CA ALA A 176 -0.06 -13.11 19.79
C ALA A 176 -0.85 -14.12 20.66
N LEU A 177 -0.44 -15.39 20.63
CA LEU A 177 -1.06 -16.44 21.46
C LEU A 177 -0.86 -16.18 22.96
N ARG A 178 0.33 -15.77 23.40
CA ARG A 178 0.59 -15.38 24.81
C ARG A 178 -0.25 -14.19 25.27
N ARG A 179 -0.58 -13.26 24.37
CA ARG A 179 -1.45 -12.11 24.65
C ARG A 179 -2.93 -12.44 24.58
N GLY A 180 -3.29 -13.73 24.39
CA GLY A 180 -4.66 -14.22 24.43
C GLY A 180 -5.44 -14.08 23.14
N VAL A 181 -4.78 -13.89 22.00
CA VAL A 181 -5.45 -13.97 20.69
C VAL A 181 -5.78 -15.43 20.39
N ASP A 182 -7.02 -15.71 19.99
CA ASP A 182 -7.45 -17.04 19.62
C ASP A 182 -6.62 -17.62 18.48
N ARG A 183 -6.20 -18.88 18.59
CA ARG A 183 -5.45 -19.57 17.53
C ARG A 183 -6.17 -19.53 16.19
N SER A 184 -7.50 -19.68 16.18
CA SER A 184 -8.29 -19.61 14.94
C SER A 184 -8.22 -18.23 14.28
N ALA A 185 -8.14 -17.14 15.06
CA ALA A 185 -7.97 -15.80 14.54
C ALA A 185 -6.55 -15.59 13.97
N VAL A 186 -5.53 -16.13 14.65
CA VAL A 186 -4.14 -16.11 14.17
C VAL A 186 -4.03 -16.85 12.83
N GLU A 187 -4.54 -18.09 12.73
CA GLU A 187 -4.48 -18.87 11.48
C GLU A 187 -5.20 -18.16 10.31
N LYS A 188 -6.38 -17.58 10.57
CA LYS A 188 -7.10 -16.81 9.54
C LYS A 188 -6.34 -15.55 9.11
N ALA A 189 -5.69 -14.85 10.05
CA ALA A 189 -4.95 -13.65 9.75
C ALA A 189 -3.67 -13.93 8.93
N LYS A 190 -3.03 -15.09 9.11
CA LYS A 190 -1.93 -15.54 8.24
C LYS A 190 -2.34 -15.60 6.76
N GLU A 191 -3.59 -16.00 6.47
CA GLU A 191 -4.10 -16.09 5.10
C GLU A 191 -4.33 -14.70 4.45
N PHE A 192 -4.30 -13.61 5.22
CA PHE A 192 -4.50 -12.28 4.65
C PHE A 192 -3.38 -11.86 3.71
N ILE A 193 -2.18 -12.46 3.81
CA ILE A 193 -1.09 -12.22 2.86
C ILE A 193 -1.54 -12.50 1.40
N ARG A 194 -2.44 -13.46 1.19
CA ARG A 194 -3.00 -13.78 -0.12
C ARG A 194 -3.97 -12.71 -0.66
N ARG A 195 -4.29 -11.69 0.14
CA ARG A 195 -5.24 -10.61 -0.19
C ARG A 195 -4.56 -9.24 -0.27
N ILE A 196 -3.23 -9.19 -0.22
CA ILE A 196 -2.47 -7.94 -0.22
C ILE A 196 -2.49 -7.25 -1.59
N SER A 197 -2.59 -7.98 -2.69
CA SER A 197 -2.70 -7.36 -4.02
C SER A 197 -4.00 -6.57 -4.17
N VAL A 198 -3.91 -5.35 -4.73
CA VAL A 198 -5.03 -4.52 -5.18
C VAL A 198 -5.11 -4.41 -6.72
N THR A 199 -4.26 -5.13 -7.44
CA THR A 199 -4.16 -5.04 -8.90
C THR A 199 -5.51 -5.26 -9.60
N ARG A 200 -6.26 -6.29 -9.18
CA ARG A 200 -7.55 -6.62 -9.81
C ARG A 200 -8.60 -5.52 -9.64
N GLU A 201 -8.73 -4.99 -8.41
CA GLU A 201 -9.68 -3.93 -8.10
C GLU A 201 -9.27 -2.59 -8.72
N ALA A 202 -7.98 -2.24 -8.71
CA ALA A 202 -7.48 -1.03 -9.32
C ALA A 202 -7.75 -1.02 -10.83
N LEU A 203 -7.40 -2.09 -11.53
CA LEU A 203 -7.68 -2.23 -12.97
C LEU A 203 -9.18 -2.32 -13.28
N ALA A 204 -10.00 -2.89 -12.38
CA ALA A 204 -11.45 -2.91 -12.54
C ALA A 204 -12.08 -1.51 -12.42
N LEU A 205 -11.45 -0.60 -11.66
CA LEU A 205 -11.89 0.79 -11.51
C LEU A 205 -11.24 1.75 -12.51
N ALA A 206 -10.39 1.25 -13.41
CA ALA A 206 -9.84 2.03 -14.51
C ALA A 206 -10.96 2.77 -15.26
N ASP A 207 -10.71 4.03 -15.68
CA ASP A 207 -11.66 4.94 -16.32
C ASP A 207 -12.90 5.36 -15.49
N VAL A 208 -13.06 4.83 -14.29
CA VAL A 208 -14.17 5.17 -13.38
C VAL A 208 -13.71 6.01 -12.20
N ALA A 209 -12.54 5.70 -11.64
CA ALA A 209 -11.97 6.42 -10.52
C ALA A 209 -11.37 7.76 -10.96
N THR A 210 -11.53 8.80 -10.12
CA THR A 210 -10.86 10.10 -10.27
C THR A 210 -9.48 10.11 -9.63
N ALA A 211 -9.31 9.36 -8.53
CA ALA A 211 -8.03 9.10 -7.89
C ALA A 211 -8.03 7.68 -7.29
N MET A 212 -6.86 7.05 -7.23
CA MET A 212 -6.64 5.80 -6.53
C MET A 212 -5.35 5.86 -5.71
N HIS A 213 -5.30 5.09 -4.63
CA HIS A 213 -4.15 4.96 -3.75
C HIS A 213 -4.24 3.67 -2.93
N ASP A 214 -3.13 3.01 -2.66
CA ASP A 214 -3.05 1.88 -1.75
C ASP A 214 -2.36 2.29 -0.44
N PRO A 215 -3.10 2.37 0.68
CA PRO A 215 -2.54 2.78 1.96
C PRO A 215 -1.57 1.72 2.50
N THR A 216 -0.34 2.12 2.79
CA THR A 216 0.70 1.31 3.41
C THR A 216 0.96 1.76 4.86
N GLU A 217 2.12 2.34 5.16
CA GLU A 217 2.48 2.85 6.48
C GLU A 217 1.54 3.98 6.94
N GLY A 218 1.12 3.90 8.22
CA GLY A 218 0.14 4.83 8.79
C GLY A 218 -1.30 4.51 8.38
N GLY A 219 -1.49 3.43 7.61
CA GLY A 219 -2.76 2.79 7.30
C GLY A 219 -3.76 3.62 6.52
N LEU A 220 -5.04 3.24 6.65
CA LEU A 220 -6.14 3.90 5.95
C LEU A 220 -6.20 5.40 6.25
N ALA A 221 -5.92 5.80 7.50
CA ALA A 221 -5.96 7.21 7.91
C ALA A 221 -4.91 8.03 7.16
N ASN A 222 -3.69 7.51 7.03
CA ASN A 222 -2.62 8.16 6.28
C ASN A 222 -2.91 8.19 4.79
N GLY A 223 -3.33 7.07 4.19
CA GLY A 223 -3.66 7.02 2.76
C GLY A 223 -4.77 7.99 2.37
N LEU A 224 -5.82 8.11 3.18
CA LEU A 224 -6.85 9.14 2.97
C LEU A 224 -6.28 10.56 3.06
N ALA A 225 -5.34 10.79 3.99
CA ALA A 225 -4.71 12.10 4.15
C ALA A 225 -3.75 12.42 2.99
N GLU A 226 -3.06 11.44 2.43
CA GLU A 226 -2.22 11.58 1.23
C GLU A 226 -3.07 11.93 0.00
N VAL A 227 -4.19 11.21 -0.24
CA VAL A 227 -5.15 11.56 -1.31
C VAL A 227 -5.70 12.98 -1.14
N ALA A 228 -6.13 13.33 0.08
CA ALA A 228 -6.68 14.65 0.36
C ALA A 228 -5.65 15.77 0.16
N TYR A 229 -4.41 15.54 0.58
CA TYR A 229 -3.32 16.50 0.41
C TYR A 229 -2.95 16.67 -1.07
N ALA A 230 -2.68 15.57 -1.77
CA ALA A 230 -2.29 15.58 -3.18
C ALA A 230 -3.35 16.25 -4.06
N SER A 231 -4.64 16.03 -3.75
CA SER A 231 -5.76 16.60 -4.51
C SER A 231 -6.18 18.02 -4.05
N GLY A 232 -5.60 18.56 -2.98
CA GLY A 232 -6.00 19.87 -2.44
C GLY A 232 -7.42 19.92 -1.89
N VAL A 233 -7.91 18.81 -1.34
CA VAL A 233 -9.29 18.63 -0.84
C VAL A 233 -9.30 18.19 0.63
N SER A 234 -10.49 18.00 1.18
CA SER A 234 -10.73 17.33 2.47
C SER A 234 -11.55 16.07 2.25
N ILE A 235 -11.38 15.07 3.11
CA ILE A 235 -12.16 13.82 3.09
C ILE A 235 -12.86 13.65 4.44
N ALA A 236 -14.18 13.39 4.42
CA ALA A 236 -14.95 13.00 5.59
C ALA A 236 -15.38 11.54 5.44
N ALA A 237 -14.94 10.69 6.37
CA ALA A 237 -15.25 9.27 6.40
C ALA A 237 -16.11 8.90 7.63
N ASP A 238 -17.04 7.99 7.42
CA ASP A 238 -17.91 7.41 8.45
C ASP A 238 -17.25 6.17 9.05
N PRO A 239 -16.84 6.17 10.32
CA PRO A 239 -16.19 5.03 10.96
C PRO A 239 -17.07 3.78 10.96
N GLY A 240 -18.39 3.91 10.99
CA GLY A 240 -19.32 2.79 10.93
C GLY A 240 -19.38 2.08 9.58
N ARG A 241 -18.76 2.66 8.54
CA ARG A 241 -18.66 2.10 7.19
C ARG A 241 -17.27 1.58 6.85
N ILE A 242 -16.28 1.86 7.68
CA ILE A 242 -14.92 1.34 7.50
C ILE A 242 -14.91 -0.13 7.92
N THR A 243 -14.47 -0.99 7.01
CA THR A 243 -14.36 -2.43 7.29
C THR A 243 -13.07 -2.72 8.03
N VAL A 244 -13.19 -3.36 9.21
CA VAL A 244 -12.09 -3.97 9.96
C VAL A 244 -12.52 -5.40 10.28
N TYR A 245 -11.73 -6.39 9.83
CA TYR A 245 -12.07 -7.79 10.11
C TYR A 245 -11.85 -8.11 11.60
N PRO A 246 -12.65 -9.02 12.19
CA PRO A 246 -12.53 -9.39 13.60
C PRO A 246 -11.12 -9.86 13.99
N GLU A 247 -10.44 -10.58 13.11
CA GLU A 247 -9.07 -11.06 13.30
C GLU A 247 -8.07 -9.90 13.35
N VAL A 248 -8.27 -8.89 12.50
CA VAL A 248 -7.46 -7.65 12.53
C VAL A 248 -7.66 -6.92 13.84
N GLU A 249 -8.92 -6.75 14.24
CA GLU A 249 -9.25 -6.06 15.49
C GLU A 249 -8.65 -6.77 16.71
N ALA A 250 -8.72 -8.10 16.76
CA ALA A 250 -8.17 -8.90 17.84
C ALA A 250 -6.64 -8.78 17.95
N LEU A 251 -5.92 -8.91 16.82
CA LEU A 251 -4.47 -8.79 16.77
C LEU A 251 -4.01 -7.36 17.09
N CYS A 252 -4.58 -6.36 16.42
CA CYS A 252 -4.21 -4.97 16.66
C CYS A 252 -4.43 -4.56 18.13
N ARG A 253 -5.54 -4.96 18.73
CA ARG A 253 -5.84 -4.73 20.16
C ARG A 253 -4.80 -5.39 21.06
N ALA A 254 -4.43 -6.65 20.79
CA ALA A 254 -3.45 -7.37 21.58
C ALA A 254 -2.06 -6.72 21.57
N PHE A 255 -1.70 -6.08 20.47
CA PHE A 255 -0.39 -5.39 20.33
C PHE A 255 -0.45 -3.87 20.58
N GLY A 256 -1.63 -3.32 20.90
CA GLY A 256 -1.79 -1.88 21.16
C GLY A 256 -1.62 -1.01 19.90
N VAL A 257 -1.95 -1.56 18.73
CA VAL A 257 -1.88 -0.90 17.42
C VAL A 257 -3.30 -0.54 16.96
N ASP A 258 -3.47 0.63 16.34
CA ASP A 258 -4.76 1.03 15.78
C ASP A 258 -4.89 0.48 14.34
N PRO A 259 -5.94 -0.29 14.01
CA PRO A 259 -6.11 -0.86 12.67
C PRO A 259 -6.28 0.18 11.57
N LEU A 260 -6.66 1.42 11.90
CA LEU A 260 -6.79 2.51 10.94
C LEU A 260 -5.46 3.24 10.68
N GLU A 261 -4.47 3.07 11.57
CA GLU A 261 -3.20 3.81 11.58
C GLU A 261 -1.98 2.89 11.42
N THR A 262 -2.18 1.68 10.88
CA THR A 262 -1.11 0.69 10.67
C THR A 262 -1.18 0.07 9.29
N LEU A 263 -0.07 -0.58 8.87
CA LEU A 263 0.12 -1.22 7.56
C LEU A 263 -1.17 -1.82 7.01
N SER A 264 -1.62 -1.31 5.90
CA SER A 264 -2.92 -1.63 5.30
C SER A 264 -2.83 -2.02 3.82
N SER A 265 -1.65 -2.44 3.34
CA SER A 265 -1.55 -2.97 1.96
C SER A 265 -2.62 -4.02 1.71
N GLY A 266 -3.18 -3.99 0.51
CA GLY A 266 -4.35 -4.78 0.14
C GLY A 266 -5.67 -4.02 0.28
N VAL A 267 -5.69 -2.84 0.87
CA VAL A 267 -6.80 -1.88 0.73
C VAL A 267 -6.55 -1.04 -0.52
N LEU A 268 -7.58 -0.86 -1.33
CA LEU A 268 -7.62 0.19 -2.33
C LEU A 268 -8.51 1.32 -1.81
N ILE A 269 -8.00 2.54 -1.83
CA ILE A 269 -8.78 3.77 -1.73
C ILE A 269 -9.04 4.25 -3.16
N ALA A 270 -10.31 4.47 -3.51
CA ALA A 270 -10.68 5.06 -4.79
C ALA A 270 -11.70 6.19 -4.58
N THR A 271 -11.51 7.30 -5.27
CA THR A 271 -12.54 8.36 -5.35
C THR A 271 -13.30 8.24 -6.66
N VAL A 272 -14.62 8.36 -6.61
CA VAL A 272 -15.52 8.10 -7.74
C VAL A 272 -16.60 9.15 -7.83
N PRO A 273 -16.85 9.75 -9.01
CA PRO A 273 -17.92 10.70 -9.19
C PRO A 273 -19.29 10.08 -8.88
N PRO A 274 -20.28 10.89 -8.43
CA PRO A 274 -21.61 10.39 -8.05
C PRO A 274 -22.32 9.59 -9.14
N ASP A 275 -22.20 10.00 -10.38
CA ASP A 275 -22.82 9.36 -11.55
C ASP A 275 -22.16 8.05 -11.95
N ARG A 276 -20.90 7.80 -11.54
CA ARG A 276 -20.17 6.56 -11.81
C ARG A 276 -20.15 5.58 -10.61
N LEU A 277 -20.71 5.97 -9.44
CA LEU A 277 -20.65 5.14 -8.21
C LEU A 277 -21.29 3.76 -8.39
N ALA A 278 -22.46 3.70 -9.04
CA ALA A 278 -23.17 2.45 -9.25
C ALA A 278 -22.35 1.49 -10.12
N GLU A 279 -21.70 2.01 -11.13
CA GLU A 279 -20.81 1.25 -12.03
C GLU A 279 -19.57 0.74 -11.30
N ALA A 280 -18.90 1.58 -10.51
CA ALA A 280 -17.74 1.21 -9.71
C ALA A 280 -18.05 0.04 -8.77
N LYS A 281 -19.15 0.13 -8.03
CA LYS A 281 -19.62 -0.94 -7.14
C LYS A 281 -19.91 -2.25 -7.89
N GLU A 282 -20.56 -2.16 -9.05
CA GLU A 282 -20.86 -3.33 -9.86
C GLU A 282 -19.59 -4.01 -10.42
N ARG A 283 -18.61 -3.22 -10.86
CA ARG A 283 -17.31 -3.73 -11.32
C ARG A 283 -16.57 -4.49 -10.18
N LEU A 284 -16.52 -3.91 -8.98
CA LEU A 284 -15.91 -4.58 -7.82
C LEU A 284 -16.67 -5.85 -7.42
N ARG A 285 -18.02 -5.82 -7.47
CA ARG A 285 -18.85 -6.98 -7.18
C ARG A 285 -18.61 -8.12 -8.16
N LYS A 286 -18.47 -7.83 -9.47
CA LYS A 286 -18.21 -8.81 -10.52
C LYS A 286 -16.90 -9.57 -10.33
N ILE A 287 -15.87 -8.90 -9.79
CA ILE A 287 -14.58 -9.55 -9.49
C ILE A 287 -14.53 -10.17 -8.08
N GLY A 288 -15.63 -10.12 -7.32
CA GLY A 288 -15.75 -10.73 -6.00
C GLY A 288 -14.98 -10.00 -4.89
N VAL A 289 -14.66 -8.71 -5.07
CA VAL A 289 -13.94 -7.91 -4.07
C VAL A 289 -14.92 -7.22 -3.14
N SER A 290 -14.77 -7.45 -1.81
CA SER A 290 -15.54 -6.76 -0.78
C SER A 290 -15.14 -5.28 -0.75
N HIS A 291 -16.15 -4.40 -0.68
CA HIS A 291 -15.92 -2.96 -0.70
C HIS A 291 -17.03 -2.21 0.07
N SER A 292 -16.69 -1.02 0.51
CA SER A 292 -17.63 -0.10 1.16
C SER A 292 -17.41 1.33 0.70
N VAL A 293 -18.50 2.11 0.67
CA VAL A 293 -18.44 3.56 0.46
C VAL A 293 -18.30 4.19 1.84
N ILE A 294 -17.08 4.61 2.17
CA ILE A 294 -16.73 5.03 3.52
C ILE A 294 -16.91 6.54 3.75
N GLY A 295 -17.02 7.34 2.70
CA GLY A 295 -17.07 8.79 2.89
C GLY A 295 -17.24 9.58 1.61
N ARG A 296 -16.95 10.88 1.73
CA ARG A 296 -17.03 11.85 0.64
C ARG A 296 -15.86 12.81 0.64
N VAL A 297 -15.52 13.26 -0.56
CA VAL A 297 -14.59 14.36 -0.79
C VAL A 297 -15.35 15.69 -0.67
N ALA A 298 -14.75 16.62 0.05
CA ALA A 298 -15.26 17.98 0.27
C ALA A 298 -14.22 19.02 -0.21
N PRO A 299 -14.62 20.27 -0.45
CA PRO A 299 -13.67 21.37 -0.64
C PRO A 299 -12.68 21.42 0.53
N ARG A 300 -11.45 21.88 0.26
CA ARG A 300 -10.41 22.00 1.29
C ARG A 300 -10.88 22.87 2.46
N GLY A 301 -10.86 22.29 3.66
CA GLY A 301 -11.14 22.94 4.94
C GLY A 301 -9.93 22.94 5.87
N ASP A 302 -10.17 23.06 7.17
CA ASP A 302 -9.14 23.12 8.21
C ASP A 302 -8.46 21.76 8.49
N TYR A 303 -8.94 20.69 7.88
CA TYR A 303 -8.40 19.34 8.02
C TYR A 303 -8.18 18.69 6.66
N LEU A 304 -7.33 17.66 6.64
CA LEU A 304 -7.22 16.74 5.48
C LEU A 304 -8.29 15.66 5.55
N VAL A 305 -8.35 14.96 6.68
CA VAL A 305 -9.28 13.85 6.89
C VAL A 305 -9.99 13.98 8.24
N LYS A 306 -11.28 13.66 8.24
CA LYS A 306 -12.07 13.45 9.44
C LYS A 306 -12.69 12.06 9.41
N ILE A 307 -12.42 11.24 10.43
CA ILE A 307 -13.01 9.90 10.64
C ILE A 307 -13.75 9.93 11.97
N GLY A 308 -15.08 10.13 11.93
CA GLY A 308 -15.85 10.37 13.15
C GLY A 308 -15.34 11.60 13.91
N GLU A 309 -14.90 11.40 15.15
CA GLU A 309 -14.32 12.46 16.00
C GLU A 309 -12.82 12.71 15.74
N ARG A 310 -12.14 11.79 15.05
CA ARG A 310 -10.70 11.91 14.75
C ARG A 310 -10.47 12.87 13.61
N THR A 311 -9.48 13.73 13.74
CA THR A 311 -9.11 14.73 12.73
C THR A 311 -7.63 14.65 12.41
N TYR A 312 -7.29 14.55 11.12
CA TYR A 312 -5.94 14.50 10.61
C TYR A 312 -5.69 15.76 9.77
N VAL A 313 -4.73 16.55 10.19
CA VAL A 313 -4.40 17.84 9.56
C VAL A 313 -3.13 17.79 8.72
N LYS A 314 -2.35 16.69 8.83
CA LYS A 314 -1.12 16.43 8.10
C LYS A 314 -1.22 15.11 7.34
N PRO A 315 -0.55 14.97 6.20
CA PRO A 315 -0.47 13.71 5.45
C PRO A 315 0.66 12.82 6.00
N TYR A 316 0.64 12.61 7.30
CA TYR A 316 1.60 11.79 8.01
C TYR A 316 0.98 11.26 9.32
N VAL A 317 0.87 9.94 9.40
CA VAL A 317 0.43 9.19 10.57
C VAL A 317 1.55 8.21 10.95
N GLU A 318 1.99 8.26 12.20
CA GLU A 318 3.04 7.36 12.70
C GLU A 318 2.50 5.95 12.87
N ASP A 319 3.11 4.99 12.18
CA ASP A 319 2.76 3.58 12.33
C ASP A 319 3.48 2.94 13.53
N LYS A 320 2.72 2.59 14.55
CA LYS A 320 3.25 2.01 15.77
C LYS A 320 3.73 0.57 15.62
N LEU A 321 3.35 -0.14 14.56
CA LEU A 321 3.79 -1.51 14.30
C LEU A 321 5.31 -1.59 14.22
N PHE A 322 5.96 -0.60 13.60
CA PHE A 322 7.42 -0.57 13.47
C PHE A 322 8.17 -0.53 14.80
N SER A 323 7.53 -0.12 15.89
CA SER A 323 8.13 -0.17 17.22
C SER A 323 8.31 -1.60 17.76
N LEU A 324 7.66 -2.59 17.16
CA LEU A 324 7.77 -4.00 17.53
C LEU A 324 9.02 -4.68 16.94
N PHE A 325 9.59 -4.12 15.88
CA PHE A 325 10.78 -4.65 15.19
C PHE A 325 12.09 -4.08 15.80
N LYS A 326 12.26 -4.26 17.10
CA LYS A 326 13.48 -3.82 17.82
C LYS A 326 14.55 -4.91 17.84
#